data_e0556b6a131fc905311f6e87c59f8a42
#
_entry.id   e0556b6a131fc905311f6e87c59f8a42
#
_cell.length_a   1.000
_cell.length_b   1.000
_cell.length_c   1.000
_cell.angle_alpha   90.00
_cell.angle_beta   90.00
_cell.angle_gamma   90.00
#
_symmetry.space_group_name_H-M   'P 1'
#
loop_
_entity.id
_entity.type
_entity.pdbx_description
1 polymer ?
#
loop_
_entity_poly.entity_id
_entity_poly.type
_entity_poly.pdbx_seq_one_letter_code
_entity_poly.pdbx_strand_id
1 'polypeptide(L)'
;DYYASRGLGDVYKRQEKKIPFAPVVMLIDASYLDRVGSDMSAHFAPIVNRELPKADLANLLECLALDAGIQLGENEVQVIFIYDAGEEKMNFCTPSNLGKELHDVAFKSQLGEFSLYAFQPSDMATREDLFIESFQLAGESKDVHRIIIVPDEDGYGGRMGNYINKVKGKESITVFGMNPPAYEGDYSFEMLGFPILQSLGIRAEEL
;
A
#
# COMPACT_ATOMS: atom_id res chain seq x y z
N ASP A 1 -9.62 4.00 21.01
CA ASP A 1 -10.98 4.27 20.60
C ASP A 1 -11.12 5.63 19.92
N TYR A 2 -10.82 6.73 20.63
CA TYR A 2 -10.93 8.06 20.08
C TYR A 2 -10.03 8.27 18.85
N TYR A 3 -8.85 7.71 18.86
CA TYR A 3 -7.92 7.85 17.75
C TYR A 3 -8.25 6.95 16.58
N ALA A 4 -8.76 5.77 16.84
CA ALA A 4 -9.26 4.93 15.77
C ALA A 4 -10.35 5.65 14.99
N SER A 5 -11.15 6.45 15.68
CA SER A 5 -12.19 7.23 15.04
C SER A 5 -11.64 8.41 14.22
N ARG A 6 -10.41 8.82 14.43
CA ARG A 6 -9.79 9.87 13.62
C ARG A 6 -9.18 9.37 12.34
N GLY A 7 -8.98 8.07 12.25
CA GLY A 7 -8.45 7.48 11.07
C GLY A 7 -9.50 6.66 10.37
N LEU A 8 -9.11 5.46 10.01
CA LEU A 8 -9.94 4.51 9.28
C LEU A 8 -11.22 4.16 10.04
N GLY A 9 -11.12 3.95 11.35
CA GLY A 9 -12.28 3.59 12.15
C GLY A 9 -13.37 4.64 12.16
N ASP A 10 -12.98 5.91 12.22
CA ASP A 10 -13.93 7.02 12.23
C ASP A 10 -14.64 7.17 10.88
N VAL A 11 -13.91 7.01 9.78
CA VAL A 11 -14.48 7.04 8.44
C VAL A 11 -15.54 5.96 8.29
N TYR A 12 -15.25 4.74 8.75
CA TYR A 12 -16.20 3.65 8.71
C TYR A 12 -17.43 3.92 9.57
N LYS A 13 -17.26 4.51 10.74
CA LYS A 13 -18.38 4.85 11.63
C LYS A 13 -19.28 5.92 11.05
N ARG A 14 -18.68 6.96 10.46
CA ARG A 14 -19.44 8.08 9.87
C ARG A 14 -20.29 7.65 8.70
N GLN A 15 -19.90 6.65 7.99
CA GLN A 15 -20.67 6.14 6.87
C GLN A 15 -21.84 5.26 7.32
N GLU A 16 -22.03 5.10 8.62
CA GLU A 16 -23.04 4.22 9.23
C GLU A 16 -23.01 2.79 8.65
N LYS A 17 -22.00 2.51 7.92
CA LYS A 17 -21.80 1.27 7.19
C LYS A 17 -20.40 0.78 7.52
N LYS A 18 -20.31 -0.25 8.32
CA LYS A 18 -19.03 -0.92 8.50
C LYS A 18 -18.67 -1.58 7.19
N ILE A 19 -17.70 -1.02 6.50
CA ILE A 19 -17.11 -1.67 5.35
C ILE A 19 -16.23 -2.77 5.93
N PRO A 20 -16.57 -4.04 5.70
CA PRO A 20 -15.76 -5.13 6.24
C PRO A 20 -14.40 -5.14 5.55
N PHE A 21 -13.39 -5.59 6.27
CA PHE A 21 -12.10 -5.85 5.63
C PHE A 21 -12.24 -7.02 4.66
N ALA A 22 -11.56 -6.92 3.54
CA ALA A 22 -11.40 -8.03 2.60
C ALA A 22 -10.42 -9.06 3.17
N PRO A 23 -10.42 -10.31 2.66
CA PRO A 23 -9.45 -11.31 3.10
C PRO A 23 -7.99 -10.92 2.88
N VAL A 24 -7.71 -10.11 1.86
CA VAL A 24 -6.37 -9.55 1.61
C VAL A 24 -6.45 -8.03 1.77
N VAL A 25 -5.63 -7.50 2.65
CA VAL A 25 -5.52 -6.05 2.87
C VAL A 25 -4.13 -5.59 2.47
N MET A 26 -4.07 -4.59 1.60
CA MET A 26 -2.83 -3.97 1.16
C MET A 26 -2.83 -2.53 1.65
N LEU A 27 -1.95 -2.22 2.60
CA LEU A 27 -1.86 -0.91 3.24
C LEU A 27 -0.62 -0.19 2.74
N ILE A 28 -0.82 0.98 2.13
CA ILE A 28 0.24 1.70 1.44
C ILE A 28 0.37 3.12 1.99
N ASP A 29 1.59 3.49 2.38
CA ASP A 29 1.93 4.88 2.62
C ASP A 29 2.13 5.54 1.25
N ALA A 30 1.15 6.32 0.81
CA ALA A 30 1.16 6.88 -0.54
C ALA A 30 2.26 7.93 -0.73
N SER A 31 2.58 8.67 0.32
CA SER A 31 3.64 9.68 0.25
C SER A 31 5.01 9.03 0.02
N TYR A 32 5.27 7.93 0.72
CA TYR A 32 6.49 7.16 0.52
C TYR A 32 6.54 6.52 -0.88
N LEU A 33 5.44 5.89 -1.28
CA LEU A 33 5.37 5.24 -2.60
C LEU A 33 5.63 6.24 -3.72
N ASP A 34 5.02 7.44 -3.63
CA ASP A 34 5.23 8.47 -4.65
C ASP A 34 6.67 8.95 -4.68
N ARG A 35 7.29 9.14 -3.52
CA ARG A 35 8.69 9.58 -3.46
C ARG A 35 9.61 8.54 -4.11
N VAL A 36 9.47 7.28 -3.74
CA VAL A 36 10.30 6.21 -4.30
C VAL A 36 10.03 6.03 -5.78
N GLY A 37 8.76 6.02 -6.17
CA GLY A 37 8.39 5.87 -7.58
C GLY A 37 8.91 6.99 -8.45
N SER A 38 8.81 8.23 -7.97
CA SER A 38 9.31 9.40 -8.69
C SER A 38 10.84 9.38 -8.80
N ASP A 39 11.53 9.01 -7.72
CA ASP A 39 12.98 8.90 -7.71
C ASP A 39 13.46 7.82 -8.67
N MET A 40 12.79 6.67 -8.68
CA MET A 40 13.12 5.58 -9.60
C MET A 40 12.89 5.98 -11.06
N SER A 41 11.78 6.64 -11.33
CA SER A 41 11.49 7.12 -12.69
C SER A 41 12.59 8.07 -13.18
N ALA A 42 12.98 9.03 -12.34
CA ALA A 42 14.03 9.98 -12.67
C ALA A 42 15.41 9.30 -12.84
N HIS A 43 15.69 8.30 -12.02
CA HIS A 43 16.96 7.58 -12.07
C HIS A 43 17.09 6.70 -13.32
N PHE A 44 16.02 6.00 -13.69
CA PHE A 44 16.09 5.02 -14.77
C PHE A 44 15.85 5.61 -16.16
N ALA A 45 15.21 6.77 -16.29
CA ALA A 45 14.98 7.38 -17.59
C ALA A 45 16.27 7.55 -18.41
N PRO A 46 17.35 8.12 -17.87
CA PRO A 46 18.61 8.21 -18.63
C PRO A 46 19.25 6.85 -18.89
N ILE A 47 19.08 5.88 -17.99
CA ILE A 47 19.64 4.54 -18.18
C ILE A 47 19.01 3.83 -19.38
N VAL A 48 17.69 3.90 -19.51
CA VAL A 48 16.97 3.29 -20.63
C VAL A 48 16.97 4.20 -21.86
N ASN A 49 17.53 5.40 -21.74
CA ASN A 49 17.68 6.37 -22.82
C ASN A 49 16.36 6.71 -23.52
N ARG A 50 15.31 6.90 -22.74
CA ARG A 50 14.01 7.36 -23.22
C ARG A 50 13.22 8.01 -22.11
N GLU A 51 12.22 8.78 -22.48
CA GLU A 51 11.26 9.30 -21.54
C GLU A 51 10.37 8.17 -21.04
N LEU A 52 10.18 8.12 -19.73
CA LEU A 52 9.31 7.11 -19.12
C LEU A 52 7.89 7.64 -18.99
N PRO A 53 6.88 6.80 -19.29
CA PRO A 53 5.49 7.17 -19.05
C PRO A 53 5.23 7.19 -17.55
N LYS A 54 4.06 7.69 -17.16
CA LYS A 54 3.57 7.49 -15.80
C LYS A 54 3.36 6.00 -15.56
N ALA A 55 3.66 5.56 -14.35
CA ALA A 55 3.42 4.17 -13.98
C ALA A 55 1.92 3.86 -14.03
N ASP A 56 1.58 2.67 -14.47
CA ASP A 56 0.20 2.18 -14.41
C ASP A 56 -0.07 1.66 -12.99
N LEU A 57 -0.90 2.39 -12.24
CA LEU A 57 -1.16 2.05 -10.85
C LEU A 57 -1.83 0.68 -10.69
N ALA A 58 -2.80 0.36 -11.54
CA ALA A 58 -3.45 -0.96 -11.48
C ALA A 58 -2.43 -2.08 -11.66
N ASN A 59 -1.53 -1.93 -12.61
CA ASN A 59 -0.45 -2.89 -12.85
C ASN A 59 0.47 -2.99 -11.63
N LEU A 60 0.81 -1.85 -11.03
CA LEU A 60 1.65 -1.84 -9.83
C LEU A 60 1.00 -2.62 -8.68
N LEU A 61 -0.29 -2.39 -8.45
CA LEU A 61 -1.01 -3.09 -7.38
C LEU A 61 -1.09 -4.60 -7.65
N GLU A 62 -1.29 -4.99 -8.89
CA GLU A 62 -1.26 -6.41 -9.26
C GLU A 62 0.12 -7.01 -9.02
N CYS A 63 1.18 -6.31 -9.40
CA CYS A 63 2.56 -6.80 -9.19
C CYS A 63 2.88 -6.93 -7.70
N LEU A 64 2.45 -5.98 -6.88
CA LEU A 64 2.64 -6.09 -5.44
C LEU A 64 1.92 -7.32 -4.88
N ALA A 65 0.69 -7.55 -5.32
CA ALA A 65 -0.08 -8.71 -4.87
C ALA A 65 0.58 -10.02 -5.31
N LEU A 66 1.03 -10.10 -6.56
CA LEU A 66 1.73 -11.29 -7.06
C LEU A 66 3.01 -11.57 -6.29
N ASP A 67 3.82 -10.56 -6.07
CA ASP A 67 5.07 -10.72 -5.32
C ASP A 67 4.83 -11.10 -3.86
N ALA A 68 3.68 -10.72 -3.31
CA ALA A 68 3.28 -11.12 -1.96
C ALA A 68 2.67 -12.53 -1.90
N GLY A 69 2.59 -13.23 -3.04
CA GLY A 69 2.13 -14.61 -3.08
C GLY A 69 0.65 -14.80 -3.37
N ILE A 70 -0.06 -13.75 -3.75
CA ILE A 70 -1.47 -13.88 -4.16
C ILE A 70 -1.51 -14.60 -5.50
N GLN A 71 -2.32 -15.63 -5.58
CA GLN A 71 -2.41 -16.46 -6.79
C GLN A 71 -3.59 -16.02 -7.65
N LEU A 72 -3.51 -16.33 -8.94
CA LEU A 72 -4.62 -16.10 -9.87
C LEU A 72 -5.90 -16.70 -9.32
N GLY A 73 -7.01 -15.99 -9.46
CA GLY A 73 -8.31 -16.44 -9.00
C GLY A 73 -9.21 -15.29 -8.60
N GLU A 74 -10.27 -15.60 -7.88
CA GLU A 74 -11.29 -14.64 -7.45
C GLU A 74 -10.95 -14.09 -6.06
N ASN A 75 -9.76 -13.54 -5.88
CA ASN A 75 -9.39 -12.92 -4.61
C ASN A 75 -10.12 -11.58 -4.43
N GLU A 76 -10.29 -11.19 -3.19
CA GLU A 76 -10.76 -9.85 -2.84
C GLU A 76 -9.61 -9.14 -2.13
N VAL A 77 -9.09 -8.10 -2.77
CA VAL A 77 -7.96 -7.30 -2.26
C VAL A 77 -8.45 -5.90 -1.97
N GLN A 78 -8.33 -5.49 -0.73
CA GLN A 78 -8.67 -4.13 -0.31
C GLN A 78 -7.39 -3.34 -0.16
N VAL A 79 -7.25 -2.30 -0.99
CA VAL A 79 -6.08 -1.42 -0.99
C VAL A 79 -6.43 -0.15 -0.23
N ILE A 80 -5.63 0.17 0.76
CA ILE A 80 -5.82 1.36 1.60
C ILE A 80 -4.59 2.24 1.45
N PHE A 81 -4.79 3.41 0.85
CA PHE A 81 -3.75 4.43 0.74
C PHE A 81 -3.87 5.41 1.89
N ILE A 82 -2.75 5.69 2.54
CA ILE A 82 -2.65 6.70 3.59
C ILE A 82 -1.80 7.86 3.06
N TYR A 83 -2.31 9.07 3.14
CA TYR A 83 -1.61 10.24 2.62
C TYR A 83 -1.88 11.48 3.47
N ASP A 84 -0.98 12.46 3.41
CA ASP A 84 -1.12 13.71 4.13
C ASP A 84 -1.98 14.71 3.37
N ALA A 85 -2.66 15.59 4.12
CA ALA A 85 -3.35 16.73 3.52
C ALA A 85 -2.34 17.58 2.73
N GLY A 86 -2.72 18.01 1.54
CA GLY A 86 -1.82 18.73 0.65
C GLY A 86 -1.00 17.85 -0.27
N GLU A 87 -1.01 16.54 -0.05
CA GLU A 87 -0.30 15.57 -0.88
C GLU A 87 -1.27 14.60 -1.56
N GLU A 88 -2.31 15.15 -2.17
CA GLU A 88 -3.40 14.39 -2.77
C GLU A 88 -3.01 13.65 -4.04
N LYS A 89 -1.86 13.94 -4.62
CA LYS A 89 -1.45 13.36 -5.90
C LYS A 89 -0.19 12.51 -5.75
N MET A 90 -0.24 11.33 -6.34
CA MET A 90 0.96 10.54 -6.59
C MET A 90 1.47 10.88 -7.99
N ASN A 91 2.59 11.60 -8.07
CA ASN A 91 3.06 12.20 -9.32
C ASN A 91 3.66 11.20 -10.31
N PHE A 92 4.06 10.02 -9.84
CA PHE A 92 4.74 9.04 -10.70
C PHE A 92 3.79 8.11 -11.43
N CYS A 93 2.51 8.08 -11.08
CA CYS A 93 1.57 7.09 -11.60
C CYS A 93 0.24 7.70 -12.06
N THR A 94 -0.54 6.90 -12.75
CA THR A 94 -1.89 7.25 -13.16
C THR A 94 -2.83 6.07 -12.89
N PRO A 95 -4.03 6.25 -12.32
CA PRO A 95 -4.57 7.52 -11.80
C PRO A 95 -3.73 8.08 -10.67
N SER A 96 -3.77 9.39 -10.46
CA SER A 96 -2.87 10.05 -9.53
C SER A 96 -3.55 10.64 -8.31
N ASN A 97 -4.79 11.10 -8.42
CA ASN A 97 -5.45 11.82 -7.35
C ASN A 97 -6.11 10.87 -6.35
N LEU A 98 -5.56 10.82 -5.15
CA LEU A 98 -5.96 9.88 -4.11
C LEU A 98 -7.42 10.06 -3.67
N GLY A 99 -7.82 11.28 -3.39
CA GLY A 99 -9.17 11.54 -2.91
C GLY A 99 -10.24 11.50 -3.99
N LYS A 100 -9.91 11.91 -5.21
CA LYS A 100 -10.87 12.05 -6.30
C LYS A 100 -10.95 10.82 -7.20
N GLU A 101 -9.85 10.11 -7.39
CA GLU A 101 -9.79 9.01 -8.35
C GLU A 101 -9.56 7.65 -7.71
N LEU A 102 -9.05 7.61 -6.48
CA LEU A 102 -8.60 6.37 -5.85
C LEU A 102 -9.33 6.04 -4.55
N HIS A 103 -10.43 6.74 -4.26
CA HIS A 103 -11.21 6.47 -3.06
C HIS A 103 -12.58 5.91 -3.44
N ASP A 104 -12.94 4.78 -2.83
CA ASP A 104 -14.21 4.09 -3.04
C ASP A 104 -14.42 3.70 -4.50
N VAL A 105 -13.37 3.18 -5.11
CA VAL A 105 -13.39 2.67 -6.49
C VAL A 105 -12.85 1.25 -6.51
N ALA A 106 -13.13 0.54 -7.59
CA ALA A 106 -12.68 -0.84 -7.73
C ALA A 106 -12.29 -1.14 -9.16
N PHE A 107 -11.40 -2.11 -9.33
CA PHE A 107 -11.11 -2.68 -10.64
C PHE A 107 -10.97 -4.19 -10.52
N LYS A 108 -11.13 -4.88 -11.65
CA LYS A 108 -10.94 -6.32 -11.71
C LYS A 108 -9.71 -6.67 -12.53
N SER A 109 -9.05 -7.72 -12.11
CA SER A 109 -7.92 -8.29 -12.82
C SER A 109 -8.03 -9.81 -12.77
N GLN A 110 -7.05 -10.49 -13.36
CA GLN A 110 -6.98 -11.95 -13.25
C GLN A 110 -6.71 -12.45 -11.83
N LEU A 111 -6.34 -11.56 -10.91
CA LEU A 111 -6.17 -11.90 -9.50
C LEU A 111 -7.46 -11.77 -8.71
N GLY A 112 -8.47 -11.12 -9.26
CA GLY A 112 -9.74 -10.86 -8.59
C GLY A 112 -10.10 -9.39 -8.57
N GLU A 113 -10.85 -8.98 -7.55
CA GLU A 113 -11.31 -7.60 -7.43
C GLU A 113 -10.43 -6.83 -6.45
N PHE A 114 -9.98 -5.66 -6.87
CA PHE A 114 -9.25 -4.70 -6.04
C PHE A 114 -10.17 -3.55 -5.71
N SER A 115 -10.42 -3.34 -4.42
CA SER A 115 -11.23 -2.22 -3.92
C SER A 115 -10.27 -1.21 -3.29
N LEU A 116 -10.33 0.05 -3.73
CA LEU A 116 -9.38 1.07 -3.34
C LEU A 116 -10.04 2.11 -2.44
N TYR A 117 -9.33 2.46 -1.39
CA TYR A 117 -9.71 3.53 -0.45
C TYR A 117 -8.49 4.39 -0.15
N ALA A 118 -8.72 5.69 0.04
CA ALA A 118 -7.67 6.63 0.37
C ALA A 118 -8.11 7.49 1.54
N PHE A 119 -7.29 7.56 2.58
CA PHE A 119 -7.62 8.26 3.82
C PHE A 119 -6.50 9.20 4.24
N GLN A 120 -6.91 10.34 4.81
CA GLN A 120 -6.01 11.30 5.44
C GLN A 120 -6.16 11.20 6.95
N PRO A 121 -5.07 11.45 7.71
CA PRO A 121 -5.22 11.59 9.14
C PRO A 121 -6.05 12.83 9.48
N SER A 122 -6.77 12.77 10.60
CA SER A 122 -7.48 13.93 11.13
C SER A 122 -6.50 14.92 11.77
N ASP A 123 -6.99 16.13 12.08
CA ASP A 123 -6.16 17.28 12.47
C ASP A 123 -5.10 17.03 13.54
N MET A 124 -5.32 16.05 14.43
CA MET A 124 -4.41 15.80 15.55
C MET A 124 -3.65 14.49 15.42
N ALA A 125 -3.82 13.78 14.31
CA ALA A 125 -3.14 12.54 14.05
C ALA A 125 -2.14 12.73 12.91
N THR A 126 -1.10 11.90 12.88
CA THR A 126 -0.10 11.90 11.82
C THR A 126 -0.38 10.77 10.82
N ARG A 127 0.29 10.83 9.67
CA ARG A 127 0.25 9.73 8.69
C ARG A 127 0.75 8.42 9.34
N GLU A 128 1.78 8.51 10.16
CA GLU A 128 2.28 7.37 10.92
C GLU A 128 1.19 6.78 11.81
N ASP A 129 0.50 7.62 12.59
CA ASP A 129 -0.57 7.17 13.49
C ASP A 129 -1.65 6.42 12.72
N LEU A 130 -2.10 6.98 11.62
CA LEU A 130 -3.16 6.39 10.81
C LEU A 130 -2.70 5.07 10.17
N PHE A 131 -1.48 5.01 9.68
CA PHE A 131 -0.93 3.78 9.11
C PHE A 131 -0.88 2.67 10.16
N ILE A 132 -0.35 2.98 11.34
CA ILE A 132 -0.22 1.99 12.41
C ILE A 132 -1.59 1.54 12.91
N GLU A 133 -2.53 2.46 13.12
CA GLU A 133 -3.90 2.09 13.51
C GLU A 133 -4.56 1.20 12.47
N SER A 134 -4.43 1.54 11.21
CA SER A 134 -5.00 0.74 10.12
C SER A 134 -4.41 -0.65 10.10
N PHE A 135 -3.10 -0.76 10.29
CA PHE A 135 -2.42 -2.05 10.38
C PHE A 135 -2.94 -2.87 11.57
N GLN A 136 -3.07 -2.23 12.73
CA GLN A 136 -3.56 -2.92 13.92
C GLN A 136 -4.99 -3.41 13.76
N LEU A 137 -5.87 -2.59 13.17
CA LEU A 137 -7.25 -2.98 12.91
C LEU A 137 -7.32 -4.19 11.97
N ALA A 138 -6.55 -4.16 10.90
CA ALA A 138 -6.48 -5.29 9.97
C ALA A 138 -5.91 -6.54 10.67
N GLY A 139 -4.88 -6.35 11.50
CA GLY A 139 -4.26 -7.43 12.23
C GLY A 139 -5.18 -8.11 13.24
N GLU A 140 -6.10 -7.35 13.81
CA GLU A 140 -7.07 -7.85 14.80
C GLU A 140 -8.31 -8.47 14.15
N SER A 141 -8.58 -8.15 12.90
CA SER A 141 -9.76 -8.63 12.19
C SER A 141 -9.63 -10.10 11.82
N LYS A 142 -10.63 -10.90 12.18
CA LYS A 142 -10.67 -12.32 11.80
C LYS A 142 -10.97 -12.52 10.32
N ASP A 143 -11.48 -11.50 9.66
CA ASP A 143 -11.80 -11.56 8.23
C ASP A 143 -10.55 -11.43 7.35
N VAL A 144 -9.48 -10.86 7.91
CA VAL A 144 -8.24 -10.64 7.18
C VAL A 144 -7.33 -11.85 7.32
N HIS A 145 -6.93 -12.42 6.20
CA HIS A 145 -6.05 -13.59 6.14
C HIS A 145 -4.62 -13.23 5.77
N ARG A 146 -4.47 -12.23 4.91
CA ARG A 146 -3.16 -11.79 4.44
C ARG A 146 -3.05 -10.27 4.51
N ILE A 147 -1.92 -9.79 4.98
CA ILE A 147 -1.64 -8.35 5.06
C ILE A 147 -0.38 -8.04 4.26
N ILE A 148 -0.48 -7.05 3.39
CA ILE A 148 0.63 -6.55 2.59
C ILE A 148 0.81 -5.09 2.97
N ILE A 149 2.02 -4.68 3.33
CA ILE A 149 2.27 -3.29 3.72
C ILE A 149 3.41 -2.68 2.94
N VAL A 150 3.24 -1.39 2.62
CA VAL A 150 4.28 -0.54 2.05
C VAL A 150 4.38 0.66 3.00
N PRO A 151 5.13 0.52 4.11
CA PRO A 151 5.28 1.59 5.09
C PRO A 151 6.32 2.60 4.63
N ASP A 152 6.37 3.77 5.29
CA ASP A 152 7.42 4.75 5.04
C ASP A 152 8.74 4.25 5.65
N GLU A 153 9.54 3.62 4.83
CA GLU A 153 10.81 3.00 5.25
C GLU A 153 11.76 4.03 5.87
N ASP A 154 11.79 5.23 5.33
CA ASP A 154 12.69 6.29 5.80
C ASP A 154 12.18 6.99 7.05
N GLY A 155 10.90 6.84 7.36
CA GLY A 155 10.28 7.41 8.54
C GLY A 155 10.09 6.38 9.65
N TYR A 156 8.85 5.88 9.76
CA TYR A 156 8.47 4.96 10.85
C TYR A 156 8.64 3.48 10.51
N GLY A 157 9.03 3.16 9.28
CA GLY A 157 9.08 1.77 8.81
C GLY A 157 9.85 0.83 9.73
N GLY A 158 10.96 1.31 10.29
CA GLY A 158 11.77 0.52 11.23
C GLY A 158 11.05 0.16 12.53
N ARG A 159 9.97 0.85 12.88
CA ARG A 159 9.18 0.57 14.08
C ARG A 159 8.04 -0.41 13.84
N MET A 160 7.79 -0.79 12.59
CA MET A 160 6.69 -1.71 12.26
C MET A 160 6.83 -3.08 12.91
N GLY A 161 8.05 -3.52 13.19
CA GLY A 161 8.30 -4.79 13.87
C GLY A 161 7.56 -4.91 15.19
N ASN A 162 7.43 -3.80 15.93
CA ASN A 162 6.71 -3.80 17.20
C ASN A 162 5.23 -4.16 17.04
N TYR A 163 4.64 -3.84 15.91
CA TYR A 163 3.23 -4.09 15.63
C TYR A 163 3.04 -5.42 14.92
N ILE A 164 3.93 -5.76 13.99
CA ILE A 164 3.90 -7.04 13.29
C ILE A 164 3.97 -8.20 14.28
N ASN A 165 4.84 -8.09 15.28
CA ASN A 165 5.04 -9.15 16.26
C ASN A 165 3.83 -9.40 17.18
N LYS A 166 2.87 -8.49 17.20
CA LYS A 166 1.63 -8.66 17.97
C LYS A 166 0.51 -9.30 17.16
N VAL A 167 0.65 -9.39 15.85
CA VAL A 167 -0.38 -9.97 14.98
C VAL A 167 -0.24 -11.49 14.99
N LYS A 168 -1.38 -12.17 15.16
CA LYS A 168 -1.43 -13.63 15.19
C LYS A 168 -2.50 -14.15 14.24
N GLY A 169 -2.30 -15.37 13.75
CA GLY A 169 -3.31 -16.07 12.98
C GLY A 169 -3.45 -15.64 11.54
N LYS A 170 -2.48 -14.94 10.98
CA LYS A 170 -2.49 -14.59 9.56
C LYS A 170 -1.74 -15.62 8.74
N GLU A 171 -2.20 -15.86 7.52
CA GLU A 171 -1.51 -16.74 6.58
C GLU A 171 -0.18 -16.15 6.17
N SER A 172 -0.14 -14.82 5.97
CA SER A 172 1.10 -14.12 5.66
C SER A 172 1.02 -12.64 5.99
N ILE A 173 2.17 -12.07 6.29
CA ILE A 173 2.39 -10.63 6.35
C ILE A 173 3.59 -10.37 5.44
N THR A 174 3.41 -9.49 4.45
CA THR A 174 4.48 -9.13 3.50
C THR A 174 4.80 -7.66 3.65
N VAL A 175 6.08 -7.35 3.81
CA VAL A 175 6.58 -5.97 3.93
C VAL A 175 7.34 -5.64 2.67
N PHE A 176 6.97 -4.56 2.00
CA PHE A 176 7.69 -4.04 0.84
C PHE A 176 8.55 -2.85 1.24
N GLY A 177 9.73 -2.78 0.67
CA GLY A 177 10.64 -1.66 0.85
C GLY A 177 11.79 -1.75 -0.13
N MET A 178 12.66 -0.76 -0.09
CA MET A 178 13.87 -0.73 -0.92
C MET A 178 15.02 -1.47 -0.24
N ASN A 179 14.95 -1.63 1.08
CA ASN A 179 15.95 -2.36 1.87
C ASN A 179 15.24 -3.27 2.86
N PRO A 180 15.81 -4.47 3.14
CA PRO A 180 15.25 -5.36 4.14
C PRO A 180 15.18 -4.67 5.51
N PRO A 181 14.08 -4.84 6.26
CA PRO A 181 14.00 -4.30 7.62
C PRO A 181 15.05 -4.91 8.54
N ALA A 182 15.47 -4.14 9.55
CA ALA A 182 16.41 -4.63 10.54
C ALA A 182 15.74 -5.47 11.63
N TYR A 183 14.43 -5.36 11.80
CA TYR A 183 13.70 -6.12 12.82
C TYR A 183 13.40 -7.53 12.34
N GLU A 184 13.32 -8.45 13.29
CA GLU A 184 12.90 -9.82 13.04
C GLU A 184 11.42 -9.99 13.35
N GLY A 185 10.81 -11.02 12.79
CA GLY A 185 9.40 -11.33 13.02
C GLY A 185 8.86 -12.31 12.00
N ASP A 186 7.60 -12.64 12.16
CA ASP A 186 6.90 -13.55 11.26
C ASP A 186 6.34 -12.78 10.07
N TYR A 187 7.19 -12.43 9.16
CA TYR A 187 6.83 -11.73 7.92
C TYR A 187 7.81 -12.09 6.81
N SER A 188 7.38 -11.83 5.57
CA SER A 188 8.26 -11.92 4.39
C SER A 188 8.59 -10.52 3.91
N PHE A 189 9.79 -10.33 3.41
CA PHE A 189 10.19 -9.07 2.78
C PHE A 189 10.26 -9.24 1.27
N GLU A 190 9.76 -8.22 0.54
CA GLU A 190 9.85 -8.17 -0.92
C GLU A 190 10.38 -6.80 -1.36
N MET A 191 11.17 -6.80 -2.41
CA MET A 191 11.75 -5.57 -2.97
C MET A 191 10.70 -4.76 -3.72
N LEU A 192 10.48 -3.53 -3.28
CA LEU A 192 9.52 -2.62 -3.92
C LEU A 192 9.98 -2.18 -5.30
N GLY A 193 11.28 -2.18 -5.55
CA GLY A 193 11.84 -1.73 -6.81
C GLY A 193 11.36 -2.50 -8.03
N PHE A 194 11.21 -3.81 -7.93
CA PHE A 194 10.80 -4.62 -9.07
C PHE A 194 9.38 -4.31 -9.56
N PRO A 195 8.37 -4.27 -8.68
CA PRO A 195 7.03 -3.86 -9.11
C PRO A 195 6.99 -2.44 -9.70
N ILE A 196 7.75 -1.52 -9.15
CA ILE A 196 7.80 -0.15 -9.68
C ILE A 196 8.38 -0.12 -11.09
N LEU A 197 9.51 -0.80 -11.30
CA LEU A 197 10.13 -0.88 -12.64
C LEU A 197 9.16 -1.45 -13.66
N GLN A 198 8.47 -2.52 -13.30
CA GLN A 198 7.51 -3.14 -14.20
C GLN A 198 6.34 -2.21 -14.52
N SER A 199 5.81 -1.49 -13.53
CA SER A 199 4.70 -0.55 -13.73
C SER A 199 5.11 0.66 -14.57
N LEU A 200 6.39 1.01 -14.60
CA LEU A 200 6.93 2.06 -15.46
C LEU A 200 7.19 1.57 -16.90
N GLY A 201 6.98 0.30 -17.18
CA GLY A 201 7.19 -0.28 -18.51
C GLY A 201 8.66 -0.51 -18.84
N ILE A 202 9.51 -0.63 -17.83
CA ILE A 202 10.94 -0.91 -18.04
C ILE A 202 11.13 -2.43 -18.14
N ARG A 203 11.75 -2.86 -19.22
CA ARG A 203 12.06 -4.27 -19.45
C ARG A 203 13.47 -4.58 -19.02
N ALA A 204 13.69 -5.84 -18.62
CA ALA A 204 15.01 -6.29 -18.16
C ALA A 204 16.10 -6.07 -19.20
N GLU A 205 15.78 -6.28 -20.50
CA GLU A 205 16.75 -6.10 -21.59
C GLU A 205 17.11 -4.63 -21.84
N GLU A 206 16.41 -3.68 -21.24
CA GLU A 206 16.77 -2.26 -21.33
C GLU A 206 17.83 -1.88 -20.29
N LEU A 207 18.03 -2.69 -19.31
CA LEU A 207 18.95 -2.47 -18.21
C LEU A 207 20.28 -3.19 -18.51
#